data_a20ad455048213f053e7c8314e1546dd
#
_entry.id   a20ad455048213f053e7c8314e1546dd
#
_cell.length_a   1.000
_cell.length_b   1.000
_cell.length_c   1.000
_cell.angle_alpha   90.00
_cell.angle_beta   90.00
_cell.angle_gamma   90.00
#
_symmetry.space_group_name_H-M   'P 1'
#
loop_
_entity.id
_entity.type
_entity.pdbx_description
1 polymer ?
#
loop_
_entity_poly.entity_id
_entity_poly.type
_entity_poly.pdbx_seq_one_letter_code
_entity_poly.pdbx_strand_id
1 'polypeptide(L)'
;MRIEHEAAGYVPLFPAEEIPFILAAVLRCSANLRKKNATEHETRISNRLRSCLSRDAELRRRPIQLDVETYVYDDDTDQENPIGRTDVRFLYSTQTRHPWPYFAIEAKRLHVTFPSGWDSCVHKYVTDRQGMMCFIEQRYAKGLAGGGMLGYVFDGDVAKARTSVSAGI
;
A
#
# COMPACT_ATOMS: atom_id res chain seq x y z
N MET A 1 -3.43 1.14 48.48
CA MET A 1 -2.75 0.21 47.54
C MET A 1 -3.28 0.52 46.14
N ARG A 2 -2.58 1.37 45.37
CA ARG A 2 -2.93 1.71 43.98
C ARG A 2 -2.43 0.56 43.15
N ILE A 3 -3.33 -0.17 42.52
CA ILE A 3 -2.99 -1.12 41.46
C ILE A 3 -2.84 -0.30 40.18
N GLU A 4 -1.62 0.12 39.87
CA GLU A 4 -1.28 0.64 38.56
C GLU A 4 -1.23 -0.59 37.61
N HIS A 5 -2.37 -0.90 37.02
CA HIS A 5 -2.35 -1.69 35.81
C HIS A 5 -1.75 -0.80 34.71
N GLU A 6 -0.46 -0.94 34.48
CA GLU A 6 0.09 -0.67 33.15
C GLU A 6 -0.71 -1.54 32.18
N ALA A 7 -1.71 -0.94 31.56
CA ALA A 7 -2.28 -1.49 30.35
C ALA A 7 -1.14 -1.46 29.34
N ALA A 8 -0.37 -2.56 29.24
CA ALA A 8 0.57 -2.80 28.18
C ALA A 8 -0.13 -2.40 26.89
N GLY A 9 0.41 -1.41 26.17
CA GLY A 9 -0.27 -0.71 25.12
C GLY A 9 -0.88 -1.67 24.11
N TYR A 10 -2.19 -1.83 24.18
CA TYR A 10 -2.93 -2.56 23.16
C TYR A 10 -2.88 -1.73 21.89
N VAL A 11 -1.93 -2.03 21.03
CA VAL A 11 -1.89 -1.48 19.67
C VAL A 11 -3.00 -2.16 18.90
N PRO A 12 -4.06 -1.44 18.49
CA PRO A 12 -5.12 -2.03 17.71
C PRO A 12 -4.56 -2.49 16.38
N LEU A 13 -4.58 -3.79 16.15
CA LEU A 13 -4.13 -4.37 14.88
C LEU A 13 -5.25 -4.23 13.85
N PHE A 14 -4.87 -4.03 12.59
CA PHE A 14 -5.82 -4.14 11.49
C PHE A 14 -6.31 -5.59 11.40
N PRO A 15 -7.63 -5.84 11.32
CA PRO A 15 -8.17 -7.20 11.30
C PRO A 15 -7.65 -8.00 10.10
N ALA A 16 -6.94 -9.08 10.35
CA ALA A 16 -6.34 -9.91 9.30
C ALA A 16 -7.39 -10.52 8.36
N GLU A 17 -8.58 -10.79 8.85
CA GLU A 17 -9.72 -11.29 8.10
C GLU A 17 -10.25 -10.32 7.05
N GLU A 18 -9.98 -9.02 7.17
CA GLU A 18 -10.37 -8.02 6.18
C GLU A 18 -9.39 -7.93 5.00
N ILE A 19 -8.14 -8.35 5.18
CA ILE A 19 -7.10 -8.26 4.13
C ILE A 19 -7.49 -9.03 2.86
N PRO A 20 -8.01 -10.27 2.90
CA PRO A 20 -8.45 -10.98 1.70
C PRO A 20 -9.53 -10.22 0.90
N PHE A 21 -10.45 -9.54 1.56
CA PHE A 21 -11.50 -8.74 0.89
C PHE A 21 -10.89 -7.50 0.21
N ILE A 22 -9.94 -6.84 0.85
CA ILE A 22 -9.18 -5.73 0.26
C ILE A 22 -8.43 -6.20 -0.98
N LEU A 23 -7.67 -7.29 -0.87
CA LEU A 23 -6.91 -7.83 -2.00
C LEU A 23 -7.82 -8.25 -3.15
N ALA A 24 -8.97 -8.88 -2.86
CA ALA A 24 -9.96 -9.23 -3.87
C ALA A 24 -10.52 -7.98 -4.58
N ALA A 25 -10.81 -6.90 -3.85
CA ALA A 25 -11.26 -5.64 -4.43
C ALA A 25 -10.18 -5.00 -5.30
N VAL A 26 -8.91 -5.00 -4.85
CA VAL A 26 -7.77 -4.54 -5.64
C VAL A 26 -7.64 -5.32 -6.94
N LEU A 27 -7.75 -6.65 -6.91
CA LEU A 27 -7.69 -7.50 -8.10
C LEU A 27 -8.86 -7.20 -9.06
N ARG A 28 -10.10 -7.12 -8.57
CA ARG A 28 -11.27 -6.77 -9.41
C ARG A 28 -11.09 -5.41 -10.08
N CYS A 29 -10.66 -4.40 -9.33
CA CYS A 29 -10.43 -3.06 -9.86
C CYS A 29 -9.25 -3.02 -10.83
N SER A 30 -8.20 -3.78 -10.58
CA SER A 30 -7.01 -3.85 -11.43
C SER A 30 -7.29 -4.51 -12.77
N ALA A 31 -8.24 -5.47 -12.85
CA ALA A 31 -8.57 -6.19 -14.08
C ALA A 31 -8.96 -5.25 -15.23
N ASN A 32 -9.54 -4.09 -14.93
CA ASN A 32 -9.97 -3.10 -15.92
C ASN A 32 -9.01 -1.91 -16.08
N LEU A 33 -7.94 -1.86 -15.29
CA LEU A 33 -6.94 -0.81 -15.44
C LEU A 33 -6.10 -1.05 -16.70
N ARG A 34 -5.92 0.01 -17.48
CA ARG A 34 -5.04 0.01 -18.66
C ARG A 34 -4.13 1.23 -18.58
N LYS A 35 -2.85 1.04 -18.88
CA LYS A 35 -1.95 2.16 -19.05
C LYS A 35 -2.39 3.01 -20.25
N LYS A 36 -2.27 4.33 -20.15
CA LYS A 36 -2.62 5.25 -21.25
C LYS A 36 -1.48 5.45 -22.24
N ASN A 37 -0.24 5.26 -21.79
CA ASN A 37 0.96 5.34 -22.63
C ASN A 37 2.09 4.51 -22.00
N ALA A 38 3.21 4.37 -22.71
CA ALA A 38 4.33 3.52 -22.31
C ALA A 38 5.03 3.96 -21.02
N THR A 39 4.94 5.24 -20.66
CA THR A 39 5.64 5.82 -19.51
C THR A 39 4.69 6.49 -18.51
N GLU A 40 3.42 6.12 -18.55
CA GLU A 40 2.42 6.71 -17.66
C GLU A 40 2.88 6.69 -16.20
N HIS A 41 2.69 7.81 -15.51
CA HIS A 41 3.13 7.94 -14.13
C HIS A 41 2.28 7.04 -13.21
N GLU A 42 2.92 6.35 -12.30
CA GLU A 42 2.35 5.43 -11.30
C GLU A 42 1.17 6.05 -10.55
N THR A 43 1.33 7.29 -10.08
CA THR A 43 0.29 8.05 -9.38
C THR A 43 -1.03 8.15 -10.17
N ARG A 44 -0.96 8.30 -11.50
CA ARG A 44 -2.17 8.37 -12.34
C ARG A 44 -2.91 7.03 -12.40
N ILE A 45 -2.18 5.93 -12.39
CA ILE A 45 -2.76 4.57 -12.36
C ILE A 45 -3.36 4.33 -10.97
N SER A 46 -2.63 4.66 -9.92
CA SER A 46 -3.10 4.55 -8.52
C SER A 46 -4.35 5.40 -8.26
N ASN A 47 -4.46 6.59 -8.86
CA ASN A 47 -5.66 7.42 -8.77
C ASN A 47 -6.89 6.73 -9.39
N ARG A 48 -6.72 6.06 -10.54
CA ARG A 48 -7.81 5.31 -11.16
C ARG A 48 -8.17 4.06 -10.35
N LEU A 49 -7.19 3.40 -9.77
CA LEU A 49 -7.41 2.29 -8.86
C LEU A 49 -8.22 2.76 -7.64
N ARG A 50 -7.81 3.82 -6.97
CA ARG A 50 -8.55 4.42 -5.84
C ARG A 50 -9.99 4.77 -6.20
N SER A 51 -10.18 5.39 -7.37
CA SER A 51 -11.51 5.72 -7.88
C SER A 51 -12.37 4.48 -8.14
N CYS A 52 -11.79 3.36 -8.55
CA CYS A 52 -12.51 2.09 -8.67
C CYS A 52 -12.85 1.51 -7.29
N LEU A 53 -11.86 1.42 -6.40
CA LEU A 53 -12.02 0.89 -5.05
C LEU A 53 -13.10 1.64 -4.25
N SER A 54 -13.15 2.97 -4.37
CA SER A 54 -14.17 3.77 -3.69
C SER A 54 -15.61 3.45 -4.12
N ARG A 55 -15.79 2.76 -5.25
CA ARG A 55 -17.10 2.34 -5.80
C ARG A 55 -17.31 0.82 -5.72
N ASP A 56 -16.31 0.05 -5.27
CA ASP A 56 -16.44 -1.40 -5.17
C ASP A 56 -17.53 -1.76 -4.14
N ALA A 57 -18.58 -2.45 -4.59
CA ALA A 57 -19.75 -2.73 -3.79
C ALA A 57 -19.46 -3.69 -2.62
N GLU A 58 -18.54 -4.65 -2.82
CA GLU A 58 -18.17 -5.60 -1.78
C GLU A 58 -17.34 -4.93 -0.70
N LEU A 59 -16.38 -4.08 -1.10
CA LEU A 59 -15.57 -3.32 -0.15
C LEU A 59 -16.42 -2.37 0.69
N ARG A 60 -17.45 -1.74 0.07
CA ARG A 60 -18.37 -0.81 0.77
C ARG A 60 -19.28 -1.50 1.81
N ARG A 61 -19.44 -2.81 1.73
CA ARG A 61 -20.19 -3.58 2.74
C ARG A 61 -19.36 -3.92 3.97
N ARG A 62 -18.06 -3.63 3.92
CA ARG A 62 -17.12 -3.90 5.02
C ARG A 62 -16.93 -2.66 5.88
N PRO A 63 -16.57 -2.81 7.15
CA PRO A 63 -16.21 -1.69 8.03
C PRO A 63 -14.83 -1.12 7.69
N ILE A 64 -14.61 -0.88 6.39
CA ILE A 64 -13.34 -0.42 5.82
C ILE A 64 -13.58 0.92 5.13
N GLN A 65 -12.81 1.91 5.48
CA GLN A 65 -12.78 3.20 4.84
C GLN A 65 -11.51 3.33 3.99
N LEU A 66 -11.70 3.64 2.71
CA LEU A 66 -10.58 3.98 1.83
C LEU A 66 -10.11 5.40 2.16
N ASP A 67 -8.84 5.50 2.52
CA ASP A 67 -8.19 6.78 2.71
C ASP A 67 -7.32 7.13 1.50
N VAL A 68 -7.32 8.40 1.13
CA VAL A 68 -6.71 8.88 -0.10
C VAL A 68 -5.45 9.67 0.24
N GLU A 69 -4.31 9.23 -0.30
CA GLU A 69 -3.03 9.95 -0.23
C GLU A 69 -2.65 10.46 1.16
N THR A 70 -2.43 9.53 2.06
CA THR A 70 -2.06 9.94 3.41
C THR A 70 -0.56 10.08 3.53
N TYR A 71 -0.15 11.26 3.90
CA TYR A 71 1.19 11.48 4.37
C TYR A 71 1.43 10.69 5.66
N VAL A 72 2.61 10.11 5.76
CA VAL A 72 3.08 9.42 6.95
C VAL A 72 4.07 10.33 7.65
N TYR A 73 3.78 10.67 8.89
CA TYR A 73 4.66 11.43 9.76
C TYR A 73 5.30 10.49 10.78
N ASP A 74 6.45 10.85 11.29
CA ASP A 74 7.07 10.14 12.39
C ASP A 74 6.48 10.69 13.69
N ASP A 75 5.75 9.86 14.43
CA ASP A 75 5.10 10.26 15.69
C ASP A 75 6.11 10.57 16.80
N ASP A 76 7.37 10.14 16.63
CA ASP A 76 8.44 10.33 17.63
C ASP A 76 9.25 11.62 17.42
N THR A 77 8.96 12.39 16.37
CA THR A 77 9.71 13.59 16.03
C THR A 77 8.79 14.74 15.61
N ASP A 78 9.10 15.97 16.05
CA ASP A 78 8.45 17.20 15.59
C ASP A 78 8.88 17.55 14.15
N GLN A 79 8.71 16.61 13.22
CA GLN A 79 9.07 16.84 11.82
C GLN A 79 7.95 17.58 11.09
N GLU A 80 8.28 18.71 10.49
CA GLU A 80 7.35 19.45 9.63
C GLU A 80 7.09 18.73 8.29
N ASN A 81 8.00 17.83 7.89
CA ASN A 81 7.92 17.13 6.61
C ASN A 81 7.54 15.66 6.81
N PRO A 82 6.63 15.12 5.98
CA PRO A 82 6.26 13.71 6.05
C PRO A 82 7.44 12.82 5.67
N ILE A 83 7.60 11.68 6.36
CA ILE A 83 8.59 10.65 6.05
C ILE A 83 8.24 9.87 4.78
N GLY A 84 7.00 9.97 4.33
CA GLY A 84 6.52 9.33 3.12
C GLY A 84 5.03 9.54 2.85
N ARG A 85 4.52 8.86 1.83
CA ARG A 85 3.13 8.89 1.43
C ARG A 85 2.75 7.53 0.87
N THR A 86 1.70 6.91 1.41
CA THR A 86 1.17 5.64 0.90
C THR A 86 0.29 5.86 -0.33
N ASP A 87 0.33 4.94 -1.30
CA ASP A 87 -0.52 5.02 -2.49
C ASP A 87 -1.99 4.74 -2.19
N VAL A 88 -2.27 3.73 -1.37
CA VAL A 88 -3.63 3.36 -0.94
C VAL A 88 -3.58 2.95 0.52
N ARG A 89 -4.49 3.48 1.32
CA ARG A 89 -4.64 3.12 2.73
C ARG A 89 -6.08 2.77 3.05
N PHE A 90 -6.26 1.68 3.78
CA PHE A 90 -7.54 1.18 4.24
C PHE A 90 -7.60 1.28 5.75
N LEU A 91 -8.51 2.08 6.27
CA LEU A 91 -8.76 2.26 7.70
C LEU A 91 -9.86 1.31 8.15
N TYR A 92 -9.74 0.80 9.37
CA TYR A 92 -10.81 0.03 9.99
C TYR A 92 -11.72 0.96 10.78
N SER A 93 -12.93 1.20 10.30
CA SER A 93 -13.79 2.29 10.76
C SER A 93 -14.52 2.04 12.09
N THR A 94 -14.44 0.84 12.65
CA THR A 94 -15.10 0.52 13.94
C THR A 94 -14.25 0.88 15.16
N GLN A 95 -13.02 1.33 14.94
CA GLN A 95 -12.12 1.71 16.03
C GLN A 95 -12.33 3.17 16.40
N THR A 96 -12.44 3.44 17.72
CA THR A 96 -12.66 4.77 18.28
C THR A 96 -11.41 5.45 18.79
N ARG A 97 -10.27 4.76 18.84
CA ARG A 97 -8.99 5.28 19.34
C ARG A 97 -8.00 5.55 18.22
N HIS A 98 -7.34 6.69 18.26
CA HIS A 98 -6.18 7.01 17.44
C HIS A 98 -4.87 6.43 18.04
N PRO A 99 -3.88 6.08 17.19
CA PRO A 99 -3.98 6.02 15.73
C PRO A 99 -4.87 4.85 15.28
N TRP A 100 -5.68 5.08 14.24
CA TRP A 100 -6.50 4.02 13.68
C TRP A 100 -5.65 2.95 13.01
N PRO A 101 -5.95 1.65 13.24
CA PRO A 101 -5.25 0.59 12.53
C PRO A 101 -5.55 0.68 11.04
N TYR A 102 -4.54 0.49 10.23
CA TYR A 102 -4.69 0.55 8.78
C TYR A 102 -3.92 -0.56 8.08
N PHE A 103 -4.33 -0.86 6.87
CA PHE A 103 -3.57 -1.66 5.91
C PHE A 103 -3.20 -0.76 4.73
N ALA A 104 -1.93 -0.67 4.41
CA ALA A 104 -1.43 0.16 3.32
C ALA A 104 -0.95 -0.68 2.15
N ILE A 105 -1.14 -0.15 0.94
CA ILE A 105 -0.57 -0.69 -0.29
C ILE A 105 0.30 0.38 -0.93
N GLU A 106 1.53 0.01 -1.22
CA GLU A 106 2.46 0.79 -2.04
C GLU A 106 2.50 0.20 -3.45
N ALA A 107 2.44 1.04 -4.46
CA ALA A 107 2.43 0.62 -5.85
C ALA A 107 3.72 1.02 -6.55
N LYS A 108 4.20 0.17 -7.45
CA LYS A 108 5.36 0.46 -8.30
C LYS A 108 5.13 -0.05 -9.71
N ARG A 109 5.71 0.65 -10.69
CA ARG A 109 5.73 0.18 -12.07
C ARG A 109 6.80 -0.90 -12.24
N LEU A 110 6.48 -1.92 -13.01
CA LEU A 110 7.40 -2.98 -13.41
C LEU A 110 7.45 -3.07 -14.94
N HIS A 111 8.60 -3.45 -15.49
CA HIS A 111 8.81 -3.67 -16.92
C HIS A 111 8.42 -2.46 -17.78
N VAL A 112 9.03 -1.32 -17.51
CA VAL A 112 8.74 -0.07 -18.21
C VAL A 112 9.72 0.14 -19.36
N THR A 113 9.21 0.53 -20.52
CA THR A 113 10.03 1.03 -21.63
C THR A 113 10.07 2.55 -21.56
N PHE A 114 11.19 3.08 -21.15
CA PHE A 114 11.48 4.52 -21.15
C PHE A 114 12.08 4.96 -22.49
N PRO A 115 12.15 6.26 -22.78
CA PRO A 115 12.90 6.75 -23.95
C PRO A 115 14.38 6.32 -23.95
N SER A 116 14.96 6.13 -22.75
CA SER A 116 16.33 5.65 -22.53
C SER A 116 16.51 4.13 -22.67
N GLY A 117 15.43 3.37 -22.82
CA GLY A 117 15.43 1.92 -22.92
C GLY A 117 14.50 1.20 -21.94
N TRP A 118 14.49 -0.11 -22.02
CA TRP A 118 13.69 -0.96 -21.14
C TRP A 118 14.35 -1.10 -19.76
N ASP A 119 13.53 -1.03 -18.70
CA ASP A 119 13.96 -1.27 -17.32
C ASP A 119 12.94 -2.18 -16.62
N SER A 120 13.42 -3.17 -15.91
CA SER A 120 12.57 -4.07 -15.09
C SER A 120 11.91 -3.32 -13.94
N CYS A 121 12.51 -2.25 -13.43
CA CYS A 121 12.12 -1.49 -12.25
C CYS A 121 11.98 -2.34 -10.97
N VAL A 122 12.50 -3.56 -10.93
CA VAL A 122 12.42 -4.46 -9.77
C VAL A 122 13.12 -3.86 -8.57
N HIS A 123 14.26 -3.18 -8.77
CA HIS A 123 14.96 -2.50 -7.68
C HIS A 123 14.08 -1.47 -6.96
N LYS A 124 13.23 -0.73 -7.70
CA LYS A 124 12.28 0.23 -7.10
C LYS A 124 11.17 -0.44 -6.31
N TYR A 125 10.83 -1.67 -6.69
CA TYR A 125 9.81 -2.45 -6.01
C TYR A 125 10.35 -3.11 -4.74
N VAL A 126 11.56 -3.69 -4.79
CA VAL A 126 12.14 -4.51 -3.72
C VAL A 126 13.08 -3.72 -2.83
N THR A 127 14.18 -3.18 -3.39
CA THR A 127 15.33 -2.69 -2.62
C THR A 127 15.38 -1.18 -2.42
N ASP A 128 14.63 -0.41 -3.22
CA ASP A 128 14.54 1.03 -3.03
C ASP A 128 13.80 1.34 -1.72
N ARG A 129 14.26 2.38 -1.04
CA ARG A 129 13.64 2.88 0.19
C ARG A 129 12.16 3.24 0.04
N GLN A 130 11.68 3.48 -1.18
CA GLN A 130 10.26 3.77 -1.48
C GLN A 130 9.47 2.54 -1.97
N GLY A 131 10.08 1.35 -1.94
CA GLY A 131 9.43 0.09 -2.27
C GLY A 131 9.08 -0.74 -1.04
N MET A 132 9.32 -2.05 -1.12
CA MET A 132 9.08 -3.00 -0.02
C MET A 132 9.80 -2.59 1.28
N MET A 133 10.98 -1.95 1.16
CA MET A 133 11.74 -1.47 2.30
C MET A 133 10.98 -0.46 3.18
N CYS A 134 9.97 0.24 2.65
CA CYS A 134 9.10 1.11 3.46
C CYS A 134 8.44 0.36 4.62
N PHE A 135 8.03 -0.89 4.36
CA PHE A 135 7.36 -1.74 5.36
C PHE A 135 8.39 -2.47 6.24
N ILE A 136 9.49 -2.96 5.66
CA ILE A 136 10.54 -3.68 6.39
C ILE A 136 11.22 -2.77 7.41
N GLU A 137 11.52 -1.53 7.03
CA GLU A 137 12.11 -0.50 7.90
C GLU A 137 11.06 0.19 8.79
N GLN A 138 9.81 -0.27 8.76
CA GLN A 138 8.69 0.30 9.54
C GLN A 138 8.47 1.80 9.34
N ARG A 139 8.84 2.35 8.20
CA ARG A 139 8.50 3.73 7.83
C ARG A 139 7.02 3.87 7.50
N TYR A 140 6.43 2.81 6.92
CA TYR A 140 4.98 2.65 6.77
C TYR A 140 4.52 1.50 7.65
N ALA A 141 3.29 1.59 8.14
CA ALA A 141 2.68 0.57 8.99
C ALA A 141 3.50 0.30 10.29
N LYS A 142 4.14 1.33 10.88
CA LYS A 142 4.88 1.21 12.14
C LYS A 142 3.98 0.59 13.22
N GLY A 143 4.44 -0.50 13.83
CA GLY A 143 3.68 -1.24 14.83
C GLY A 143 2.46 -2.00 14.31
N LEU A 144 2.21 -2.03 13.00
CA LEU A 144 1.12 -2.79 12.38
C LEU A 144 1.63 -4.12 11.81
N ALA A 145 0.71 -5.07 11.59
CA ALA A 145 1.06 -6.43 11.18
C ALA A 145 1.64 -6.54 9.76
N GLY A 146 1.54 -5.49 8.94
CA GLY A 146 2.12 -5.49 7.60
C GLY A 146 1.45 -4.53 6.63
N GLY A 147 1.91 -4.58 5.39
CA GLY A 147 1.37 -3.85 4.24
C GLY A 147 1.44 -4.69 2.97
N GLY A 148 0.99 -4.13 1.88
CA GLY A 148 0.99 -4.77 0.57
C GLY A 148 1.81 -4.02 -0.46
N MET A 149 2.39 -4.77 -1.42
CA MET A 149 3.02 -4.21 -2.60
C MET A 149 2.20 -4.53 -3.84
N LEU A 150 2.01 -3.55 -4.72
CA LEU A 150 1.29 -3.69 -5.98
C LEU A 150 2.21 -3.37 -7.16
N GLY A 151 2.41 -4.34 -8.05
CA GLY A 151 3.19 -4.14 -9.28
C GLY A 151 2.30 -3.84 -10.49
N TYR A 152 2.49 -2.67 -11.14
CA TYR A 152 1.89 -2.38 -12.44
C TYR A 152 2.82 -2.88 -13.55
N VAL A 153 2.51 -4.03 -14.13
CA VAL A 153 3.35 -4.68 -15.17
C VAL A 153 3.05 -4.08 -16.54
N PHE A 154 3.99 -3.29 -17.07
CA PHE A 154 3.77 -2.46 -18.26
C PHE A 154 3.86 -3.22 -19.57
N ASP A 155 4.62 -4.30 -19.64
CA ASP A 155 4.69 -5.17 -20.83
C ASP A 155 3.58 -6.25 -20.84
N GLY A 156 2.86 -6.41 -19.72
CA GLY A 156 1.82 -7.42 -19.56
C GLY A 156 2.35 -8.81 -19.19
N ASP A 157 3.67 -9.02 -19.15
CA ASP A 157 4.28 -10.29 -18.76
C ASP A 157 4.34 -10.44 -17.23
N VAL A 158 3.20 -10.76 -16.64
CA VAL A 158 3.05 -10.92 -15.19
C VAL A 158 3.90 -12.08 -14.66
N ALA A 159 4.08 -13.16 -15.45
CA ALA A 159 4.87 -14.31 -15.03
C ALA A 159 6.35 -13.92 -14.88
N LYS A 160 6.89 -13.23 -15.88
CA LYS A 160 8.26 -12.69 -15.84
C LYS A 160 8.45 -11.70 -14.72
N ALA A 161 7.50 -10.76 -14.52
CA ALA A 161 7.57 -9.79 -13.44
C ALA A 161 7.61 -10.47 -12.06
N ARG A 162 6.75 -11.47 -11.85
CA ARG A 162 6.73 -12.27 -10.61
C ARG A 162 8.06 -12.96 -10.36
N THR A 163 8.63 -13.62 -11.39
CA THR A 163 9.94 -14.28 -11.27
C THR A 163 11.04 -13.29 -10.93
N SER A 164 11.06 -12.14 -11.60
CA SER A 164 12.07 -11.09 -11.36
C SER A 164 11.97 -10.50 -9.96
N VAL A 165 10.76 -10.26 -9.45
CA VAL A 165 10.55 -9.79 -8.06
C VAL A 165 11.00 -10.85 -7.07
N SER A 166 10.62 -12.12 -7.27
CA SER A 166 11.02 -13.22 -6.36
C SER A 166 12.53 -13.45 -6.32
N ALA A 167 13.25 -13.14 -7.40
CA ALA A 167 14.71 -13.24 -7.45
C ALA A 167 15.40 -12.03 -6.78
N GLY A 168 14.68 -10.94 -6.55
CA GLY A 168 15.18 -9.72 -5.92
C GLY A 168 15.00 -9.67 -4.39
N ILE A 169 14.22 -10.62 -3.84
CA ILE A 169 13.97 -10.77 -2.40
C ILE A 169 15.00 -11.74 -1.81
#